data_64057bba58909bf905b2f51fa0118002
#
_entry.id   64057bba58909bf905b2f51fa0118002
#
_cell.length_a   1.000
_cell.length_b   1.000
_cell.length_c   1.000
_cell.angle_alpha   90.00
_cell.angle_beta   90.00
_cell.angle_gamma   90.00
#
_symmetry.space_group_name_H-M   'P 1'
#
loop_
_entity.id
_entity.type
_entity.pdbx_description
1 polymer ?
#
loop_
_entity_poly.entity_id
_entity_poly.type
_entity_poly.pdbx_seq_one_letter_code
_entity_poly.pdbx_strand_id
1 'polypeptide(L)'
;MHLSRFPRIRLAHLPTPLEHMENLSRALGGPEIWIKRDDCTGMSSGGNKTRKLEFLMAEARAQGADIILTQGATQSNHARQTAACAAKLGLACHLLLEDRTQKTDHDYVDKIGRAHV
;
A
#
# COMPACT_ATOMS: atom_id res chain seq x y z
N MET A 1 -16.92 -0.37 -16.16
CA MET A 1 -15.81 0.61 -16.29
C MET A 1 -14.56 -0.14 -16.71
N HIS A 2 -13.89 0.26 -17.78
CA HIS A 2 -12.63 -0.35 -18.22
C HIS A 2 -11.44 0.46 -17.69
N LEU A 3 -10.63 -0.16 -16.81
CA LEU A 3 -9.45 0.49 -16.24
C LEU A 3 -8.38 0.85 -17.27
N SER A 4 -8.39 0.19 -18.44
CA SER A 4 -7.47 0.49 -19.55
C SER A 4 -7.61 1.91 -20.11
N ARG A 5 -8.66 2.64 -19.76
CA ARG A 5 -8.85 4.06 -20.14
C ARG A 5 -7.96 5.03 -19.36
N PHE A 6 -7.43 4.59 -18.24
CA PHE A 6 -6.63 5.45 -17.36
C PHE A 6 -5.15 5.17 -17.55
N PRO A 7 -4.30 6.20 -17.55
CA PRO A 7 -2.85 6.02 -17.56
C PRO A 7 -2.42 5.23 -16.34
N ARG A 8 -1.40 4.38 -16.51
CA ARG A 8 -0.92 3.49 -15.47
C ARG A 8 0.59 3.33 -15.55
N ILE A 9 1.27 3.46 -14.43
CA ILE A 9 2.68 3.12 -14.25
C ILE A 9 2.74 1.77 -13.54
N ARG A 10 3.50 0.82 -14.09
CA ARG A 10 3.68 -0.49 -13.42
C ARG A 10 4.68 -0.35 -12.27
N LEU A 11 4.18 -0.52 -11.05
CA LEU A 11 4.94 -0.46 -9.81
C LEU A 11 4.88 -1.78 -9.03
N ALA A 12 3.80 -2.52 -9.16
CA ALA A 12 3.56 -3.78 -8.46
C ALA A 12 4.04 -4.99 -9.24
N HIS A 13 4.40 -6.03 -8.51
CA HIS A 13 4.54 -7.38 -9.06
C HIS A 13 3.13 -8.01 -9.20
N LEU A 14 2.67 -8.12 -10.43
CA LEU A 14 1.34 -8.64 -10.74
C LEU A 14 1.42 -9.72 -11.82
N PRO A 15 0.50 -10.70 -11.79
CA PRO A 15 -0.58 -10.89 -10.84
C PRO A 15 -0.10 -11.42 -9.49
N THR A 16 -0.75 -10.99 -8.39
CA THR A 16 -0.51 -11.60 -7.08
C THR A 16 -1.24 -12.94 -6.97
N PRO A 17 -0.72 -13.92 -6.20
CA PRO A 17 -1.37 -15.20 -6.01
C PRO A 17 -2.78 -15.09 -5.40
N LEU A 18 -3.61 -16.06 -5.69
CA LEU A 18 -4.86 -16.35 -4.99
C LEU A 18 -4.71 -17.75 -4.39
N GLU A 19 -4.68 -17.85 -3.07
CA GLU A 19 -4.35 -19.07 -2.34
C GLU A 19 -5.55 -19.55 -1.51
N HIS A 20 -5.82 -20.85 -1.53
CA HIS A 20 -6.86 -21.47 -0.70
C HIS A 20 -6.35 -21.61 0.75
N MET A 21 -7.16 -21.17 1.71
CA MET A 21 -6.85 -21.27 3.14
C MET A 21 -7.49 -22.53 3.72
N GLU A 22 -6.98 -23.71 3.35
CA GLU A 22 -7.57 -25.02 3.66
C GLU A 22 -7.84 -25.20 5.16
N ASN A 23 -6.86 -24.94 6.01
CA ASN A 23 -6.98 -25.12 7.46
C ASN A 23 -8.04 -24.20 8.07
N LEU A 24 -8.11 -22.95 7.62
CA LEU A 24 -9.10 -22.00 8.10
C LEU A 24 -10.50 -22.37 7.60
N SER A 25 -10.65 -22.75 6.35
CA SER A 25 -11.91 -23.22 5.77
C SER A 25 -12.44 -24.42 6.54
N ARG A 26 -11.57 -25.39 6.83
CA ARG A 26 -11.93 -26.59 7.60
C ARG A 26 -12.32 -26.25 9.05
N ALA A 27 -11.56 -25.38 9.71
CA ALA A 27 -11.81 -24.99 11.10
C ALA A 27 -13.15 -24.26 11.29
N LEU A 28 -13.56 -23.48 10.30
CA LEU A 28 -14.81 -22.73 10.35
C LEU A 28 -16.04 -23.53 9.86
N GLY A 29 -15.83 -24.64 9.14
CA GLY A 29 -16.90 -25.52 8.68
C GLY A 29 -17.93 -24.86 7.76
N GLY A 30 -17.53 -23.77 7.08
CA GLY A 30 -18.38 -22.96 6.21
C GLY A 30 -17.89 -22.97 4.76
N PRO A 31 -18.07 -21.88 4.03
CA PRO A 31 -17.59 -21.75 2.65
C PRO A 31 -16.06 -21.81 2.57
N GLU A 32 -15.54 -22.16 1.41
CA GLU A 32 -14.11 -22.07 1.13
C GLU A 32 -13.60 -20.64 1.23
N ILE A 33 -12.51 -20.46 1.96
CA ILE A 33 -11.88 -19.16 2.17
C ILE A 33 -10.61 -19.07 1.35
N TRP A 34 -10.49 -18.02 0.56
CA TRP A 34 -9.36 -17.74 -0.30
C TRP A 34 -8.73 -16.41 0.07
N ILE A 35 -7.40 -16.35 0.02
CA ILE A 35 -6.67 -15.10 0.25
C ILE A 35 -6.05 -14.58 -1.04
N LYS A 36 -6.33 -13.32 -1.38
CA LYS A 36 -5.62 -12.59 -2.43
C LYS A 36 -4.37 -11.98 -1.84
N ARG A 37 -3.20 -12.48 -2.26
CA ARG A 37 -1.90 -12.14 -1.68
C ARG A 37 -1.39 -10.77 -2.13
N ASP A 38 -2.10 -9.71 -1.75
CA ASP A 38 -1.68 -8.35 -2.07
C ASP A 38 -0.52 -7.84 -1.19
N ASP A 39 -0.15 -8.58 -0.17
CA ASP A 39 1.13 -8.48 0.52
C ASP A 39 2.32 -8.74 -0.42
N CYS A 40 2.13 -9.54 -1.49
CA CYS A 40 3.17 -9.88 -2.47
C CYS A 40 3.31 -8.85 -3.61
N THR A 41 2.74 -7.66 -3.52
CA THR A 41 2.87 -6.62 -4.57
C THR A 41 4.27 -6.03 -4.68
N GLY A 42 5.15 -6.26 -3.72
CA GLY A 42 6.59 -5.99 -3.78
C GLY A 42 7.00 -4.58 -3.37
N MET A 43 6.21 -3.54 -3.65
CA MET A 43 6.57 -2.16 -3.34
C MET A 43 6.61 -1.91 -1.83
N SER A 44 7.82 -1.62 -1.29
CA SER A 44 8.03 -1.37 0.14
C SER A 44 7.35 -2.42 1.03
N SER A 45 7.82 -3.66 0.96
CA SER A 45 7.25 -4.84 1.66
C SER A 45 5.83 -5.22 1.24
N GLY A 46 5.36 -4.73 0.09
CA GLY A 46 4.05 -5.08 -0.46
C GLY A 46 2.85 -4.42 0.22
N GLY A 47 1.69 -4.72 -0.32
CA GLY A 47 0.40 -4.24 0.15
C GLY A 47 -0.55 -3.81 -0.96
N ASN A 48 -1.84 -3.78 -0.65
CA ASN A 48 -2.91 -3.53 -1.61
C ASN A 48 -2.93 -2.10 -2.20
N LYS A 49 -2.27 -1.14 -1.55
CA LYS A 49 -2.32 0.26 -1.97
C LYS A 49 -1.54 0.53 -3.25
N THR A 50 -0.54 -0.30 -3.56
CA THR A 50 0.21 -0.19 -4.82
C THR A 50 -0.72 -0.28 -6.04
N ARG A 51 -1.81 -1.06 -5.98
CA ARG A 51 -2.79 -1.16 -7.08
C ARG A 51 -3.38 0.19 -7.48
N LYS A 52 -3.81 0.98 -6.51
CA LYS A 52 -4.34 2.33 -6.80
C LYS A 52 -3.23 3.33 -7.12
N LEU A 53 -2.07 3.17 -6.48
CA LEU A 53 -0.94 4.08 -6.67
C LEU A 53 -0.38 4.02 -8.09
N GLU A 54 -0.47 2.89 -8.77
CA GLU A 54 -0.10 2.79 -10.19
C GLU A 54 -0.86 3.78 -11.08
N PHE A 55 -2.12 4.04 -10.78
CA PHE A 55 -2.95 5.01 -11.50
C PHE A 55 -2.74 6.44 -10.98
N LEU A 56 -2.75 6.63 -9.66
CA LEU A 56 -2.59 7.95 -9.06
C LEU A 56 -1.22 8.58 -9.39
N MET A 57 -0.15 7.78 -9.38
CA MET A 57 1.18 8.26 -9.74
C MET A 57 1.30 8.54 -11.25
N ALA A 58 0.60 7.79 -12.08
CA ALA A 58 0.53 8.08 -13.52
C ALA A 58 -0.16 9.41 -13.77
N GLU A 59 -1.26 9.66 -13.08
CA GLU A 59 -2.00 10.93 -13.14
C GLU A 59 -1.15 12.10 -12.65
N ALA A 60 -0.51 11.96 -11.47
CA ALA A 60 0.37 13.00 -10.93
C ALA A 60 1.49 13.38 -11.91
N ARG A 61 2.12 12.40 -12.54
CA ARG A 61 3.14 12.66 -13.58
C ARG A 61 2.56 13.36 -14.81
N ALA A 62 1.38 12.95 -15.25
CA ALA A 62 0.71 13.59 -16.39
C ALA A 62 0.38 15.06 -16.13
N GLN A 63 0.11 15.41 -14.87
CA GLN A 63 -0.14 16.78 -14.42
C GLN A 63 1.15 17.57 -14.12
N GLY A 64 2.34 16.96 -14.25
CA GLY A 64 3.61 17.62 -13.98
C GLY A 64 3.89 17.83 -12.49
N ALA A 65 3.31 17.00 -11.62
CA ALA A 65 3.56 17.09 -10.18
C ALA A 65 5.03 16.76 -9.85
N ASP A 66 5.63 17.54 -9.00
CA ASP A 66 6.97 17.36 -8.43
C ASP A 66 6.93 16.84 -6.97
N ILE A 67 5.78 16.98 -6.33
CA ILE A 67 5.55 16.60 -4.94
C ILE A 67 4.25 15.79 -4.79
N ILE A 68 4.29 14.75 -3.96
CA ILE A 68 3.13 13.98 -3.57
C ILE A 68 2.80 14.29 -2.10
N LEU A 69 1.59 14.72 -1.85
CA LEU A 69 1.07 14.94 -0.51
C LEU A 69 0.02 13.87 -0.18
N THR A 70 0.16 13.19 0.94
CA THR A 70 -0.84 12.22 1.39
C THR A 70 -0.96 12.18 2.91
N GLN A 71 -2.08 11.63 3.38
CA GLN A 71 -2.42 11.50 4.78
C GLN A 71 -2.63 10.04 5.15
N GLY A 72 -2.27 9.67 6.37
CA GLY A 72 -2.48 8.36 6.93
C GLY A 72 -2.35 8.33 8.44
N ALA A 73 -2.72 7.21 9.06
CA ALA A 73 -2.39 6.99 10.45
C ALA A 73 -0.87 6.82 10.62
N THR A 74 -0.36 6.98 11.84
CA THR A 74 1.06 6.75 12.17
C THR A 74 1.53 5.38 11.72
N GLN A 75 0.70 4.35 11.83
CA GLN A 75 0.92 3.03 11.21
C GLN A 75 0.01 2.89 9.98
N SER A 76 0.56 3.17 8.79
CA SER A 76 -0.20 3.18 7.54
C SER A 76 0.56 2.52 6.39
N ASN A 77 0.03 1.42 5.88
CA ASN A 77 0.55 0.81 4.65
C ASN A 77 0.35 1.74 3.43
N HIS A 78 -0.65 2.63 3.47
CA HIS A 78 -0.86 3.61 2.42
C HIS A 78 0.25 4.67 2.40
N ALA A 79 0.55 5.29 3.54
CA ALA A 79 1.61 6.29 3.65
C ALA A 79 2.97 5.69 3.22
N ARG A 80 3.32 4.51 3.75
CA ARG A 80 4.55 3.80 3.41
C ARG A 80 4.68 3.50 1.91
N GLN A 81 3.64 2.93 1.31
CA GLN A 81 3.67 2.61 -0.13
C GLN A 81 3.66 3.85 -1.00
N THR A 82 2.97 4.93 -0.59
CA THR A 82 2.99 6.21 -1.31
C THR A 82 4.38 6.82 -1.33
N ALA A 83 5.07 6.86 -0.17
CA ALA A 83 6.44 7.35 -0.08
C ALA A 83 7.39 6.52 -0.97
N ALA A 84 7.29 5.19 -0.95
CA ALA A 84 8.11 4.33 -1.79
C ALA A 84 7.84 4.51 -3.29
N CYS A 85 6.59 4.71 -3.68
CA CYS A 85 6.24 4.99 -5.07
C CYS A 85 6.77 6.35 -5.52
N ALA A 86 6.64 7.39 -4.70
CA ALA A 86 7.18 8.71 -4.98
C ALA A 86 8.71 8.66 -5.13
N ALA A 87 9.42 8.04 -4.19
CA ALA A 87 10.87 7.87 -4.24
C ALA A 87 11.32 7.14 -5.51
N LYS A 88 10.64 6.05 -5.88
CA LYS A 88 10.93 5.31 -7.12
C LYS A 88 10.78 6.16 -8.38
N LEU A 89 9.89 7.14 -8.34
CA LEU A 89 9.60 8.03 -9.48
C LEU A 89 10.37 9.35 -9.44
N GLY A 90 11.23 9.55 -8.43
CA GLY A 90 12.01 10.79 -8.25
C GLY A 90 11.15 11.98 -7.81
N LEU A 91 10.01 11.74 -7.17
CA LEU A 91 9.10 12.76 -6.67
C LEU A 91 9.34 12.99 -5.18
N ALA A 92 9.25 14.25 -4.73
CA ALA A 92 9.18 14.54 -3.31
C ALA A 92 7.90 13.99 -2.70
N CYS A 93 7.92 13.63 -1.40
CA CYS A 93 6.73 13.11 -0.73
C CYS A 93 6.60 13.71 0.68
N HIS A 94 5.44 14.30 0.95
CA HIS A 94 5.09 14.78 2.27
C HIS A 94 3.96 13.92 2.85
N LEU A 95 4.19 13.40 4.05
CA LEU A 95 3.25 12.56 4.77
C LEU A 95 2.69 13.33 5.97
N LEU A 96 1.36 13.52 5.99
CA LEU A 96 0.66 13.98 7.17
C LEU A 96 0.21 12.75 7.96
N LEU A 97 0.86 12.48 9.08
CA LEU A 97 0.56 11.33 9.91
C LEU A 97 -0.33 11.72 11.09
N GLU A 98 -1.45 11.02 11.24
CA GLU A 98 -2.39 11.22 12.33
C GLU A 98 -2.21 10.15 13.40
N ASP A 99 -2.00 10.55 14.63
CA ASP A 99 -2.11 9.64 15.76
C ASP A 99 -3.59 9.49 16.16
N ARG A 100 -4.21 8.43 15.65
CA ARG A 100 -5.62 8.11 15.92
C ARG A 100 -5.83 7.33 17.20
N THR A 101 -4.78 6.76 17.77
CA THR A 101 -4.87 5.84 18.90
C THR A 101 -4.48 6.47 20.21
N GLN A 102 -3.71 7.56 20.17
CA GLN A 102 -3.11 8.22 21.34
C GLN A 102 -2.40 7.22 22.29
N LYS A 103 -1.93 6.09 21.73
CA LYS A 103 -1.18 5.10 22.48
C LYS A 103 0.24 5.60 22.68
N THR A 104 0.61 5.80 23.93
CA THR A 104 1.96 6.19 24.36
C THR A 104 2.88 4.97 24.61
N ASP A 105 2.48 3.78 24.19
CA ASP A 105 3.26 2.56 24.36
C ASP A 105 4.54 2.65 23.51
N HIS A 106 5.69 2.57 24.16
CA HIS A 106 7.02 2.63 23.51
C HIS A 106 7.15 1.60 22.40
N ASP A 107 6.58 0.40 22.56
CA ASP A 107 6.58 -0.66 21.54
C ASP A 107 5.84 -0.25 20.25
N TYR A 108 4.83 0.59 20.37
CA TYR A 108 4.09 1.08 19.22
C TYR A 108 4.87 2.16 18.46
N VAL A 109 5.54 3.06 19.18
CA VAL A 109 6.36 4.13 18.60
C VAL A 109 7.59 3.54 17.90
N ASP A 110 8.24 2.54 18.49
CA ASP A 110 9.40 1.85 17.88
C ASP A 110 9.04 1.12 16.59
N LYS A 111 7.84 0.53 16.50
CA LYS A 111 7.34 -0.10 15.28
C LYS A 111 7.07 0.91 14.17
N ILE A 112 6.64 2.12 14.52
CA ILE A 112 6.44 3.22 13.57
C ILE A 112 7.77 3.70 13.00
N GLY A 113 8.79 3.89 13.84
CA GLY A 113 10.12 4.34 13.41
C GLY A 113 10.80 3.40 12.41
N ARG A 114 10.50 2.11 12.46
CA ARG A 114 11.03 1.11 11.52
C ARG A 114 10.32 1.05 10.18
N ALA A 115 9.17 1.69 10.05
CA ALA A 115 8.42 1.75 8.79
C ALA A 115 8.84 2.91 7.88
N HIS A 116 9.80 3.72 8.29
CA HIS A 116 10.23 4.95 7.62
C HIS A 116 11.63 4.88 6.98
N VAL A 117 12.09 3.68 6.61
CA VAL A 117 13.35 3.52 5.87
C VAL A 117 13.07 3.27 4.41
#